data_e34ca8acbd5ee170e030d6a67628aa4d
#
_entry.id   e34ca8acbd5ee170e030d6a67628aa4d
#
_cell.length_a   1.000
_cell.length_b   1.000
_cell.length_c   1.000
_cell.angle_alpha   90.00
_cell.angle_beta   90.00
_cell.angle_gamma   90.00
#
_symmetry.space_group_name_H-M   'P 1'
#
loop_
_entity.id
_entity.type
_entity.pdbx_description
1 polymer ?
#
loop_
_entity_poly.entity_id
_entity_poly.type
_entity_poly.pdbx_seq_one_letter_code
_entity_poly.pdbx_strand_id
1 'polypeptide(L)'
;SPDPESGRGGRSRNPRQGERGVAALEFALIVPLLVVLAFAVVDFGRLFHARLIVTNVSREGGSLASRGFKSGNDLIAMLQSSGSPLDLNADGRIYLTRVQRGTRDEDPAIAERFSRGNLSVPSGIDARLATLGLSPAVYGHLVFEPAQNTSDITGVTVVEVFYLYRPLTPLPHFIQGILLPDGGGMIIRSRAVF
;
A
#
# COMPACT_ATOMS: atom_id res chain seq x y z
N SER A 1 36.78 60.61 62.87
CA SER A 1 35.72 59.69 62.40
C SER A 1 36.10 59.21 61.03
N PRO A 2 36.19 57.88 60.81
CA PRO A 2 36.30 57.31 59.46
C PRO A 2 34.93 56.82 59.00
N ASP A 3 34.62 57.11 57.73
CA ASP A 3 33.45 56.67 57.02
C ASP A 3 33.49 55.12 56.68
N PRO A 4 32.36 54.43 56.73
CA PRO A 4 32.32 53.08 56.30
C PRO A 4 32.10 52.95 54.78
N GLU A 5 33.08 52.44 54.06
CA GLU A 5 32.95 52.04 52.63
C GLU A 5 31.83 51.02 52.44
N SER A 6 30.82 51.42 51.67
CA SER A 6 29.78 50.56 51.20
C SER A 6 30.29 49.56 50.11
N GLY A 7 30.61 48.32 50.51
CA GLY A 7 30.98 47.29 49.61
C GLY A 7 29.80 46.95 48.68
N ARG A 8 29.85 47.42 47.40
CA ARG A 8 29.01 46.93 46.30
C ARG A 8 29.44 45.51 45.89
N GLY A 9 28.77 44.54 46.46
CA GLY A 9 28.86 43.18 45.99
C GLY A 9 28.39 43.04 44.55
N GLY A 10 29.31 43.14 43.60
CA GLY A 10 29.07 42.80 42.18
C GLY A 10 28.70 41.34 42.07
N ARG A 11 27.42 41.02 41.80
CA ARG A 11 27.00 39.69 41.42
C ARG A 11 27.67 39.35 40.09
N SER A 12 28.78 38.61 40.15
CA SER A 12 29.40 37.97 38.99
C SER A 12 28.38 37.03 38.37
N ARG A 13 27.72 37.46 37.32
CA ARG A 13 26.91 36.56 36.47
C ARG A 13 27.85 35.60 35.78
N ASN A 14 27.78 34.33 36.16
CA ASN A 14 28.57 33.27 35.61
C ASN A 14 28.20 33.10 34.13
N PRO A 15 29.03 33.45 33.13
CA PRO A 15 28.68 33.46 31.71
C PRO A 15 28.25 32.06 31.20
N ARG A 16 28.75 31.00 31.81
CA ARG A 16 28.42 29.59 31.49
C ARG A 16 26.95 29.20 31.75
N GLN A 17 26.22 29.95 32.56
CA GLN A 17 24.78 29.71 32.79
C GLN A 17 23.90 30.20 31.63
N GLY A 18 24.31 31.29 30.98
CA GLY A 18 23.60 31.81 29.79
C GLY A 18 23.71 30.91 28.58
N GLU A 19 24.92 30.38 28.32
CA GLU A 19 25.18 29.47 27.19
C GLU A 19 24.42 28.15 27.31
N ARG A 20 24.30 27.59 28.51
CA ARG A 20 23.52 26.39 28.78
C ARG A 20 22.03 26.58 28.51
N GLY A 21 21.49 27.75 28.81
CA GLY A 21 20.09 28.09 28.56
C GLY A 21 19.78 28.22 27.06
N VAL A 22 20.69 28.81 26.28
CA VAL A 22 20.55 28.92 24.82
C VAL A 22 20.61 27.54 24.16
N ALA A 23 21.59 26.71 24.52
CA ALA A 23 21.69 25.36 24.00
C ALA A 23 20.46 24.50 24.33
N ALA A 24 19.87 24.63 25.50
CA ALA A 24 18.65 23.92 25.87
C ALA A 24 17.45 24.39 25.04
N LEU A 25 17.37 25.67 24.71
CA LEU A 25 16.30 26.25 23.88
C LEU A 25 16.43 25.76 22.41
N GLU A 26 17.64 25.79 21.87
CA GLU A 26 17.93 25.23 20.54
C GLU A 26 17.55 23.75 20.46
N PHE A 27 17.95 22.97 21.46
CA PHE A 27 17.58 21.53 21.53
C PHE A 27 16.06 21.34 21.62
N ALA A 28 15.36 22.15 22.43
CA ALA A 28 13.92 22.09 22.57
C ALA A 28 13.16 22.39 21.27
N LEU A 29 13.74 23.19 20.37
CA LEU A 29 13.19 23.46 19.04
C LEU A 29 13.44 22.30 18.05
N ILE A 30 14.60 21.64 18.17
CA ILE A 30 14.99 20.55 17.25
C ILE A 30 14.28 19.23 17.60
N VAL A 31 14.09 18.93 18.90
CA VAL A 31 13.49 17.65 19.34
C VAL A 31 12.13 17.37 18.71
N PRO A 32 11.17 18.28 18.65
CA PRO A 32 9.88 18.00 18.01
C PRO A 32 10.03 17.62 16.54
N LEU A 33 10.95 18.28 15.82
CA LEU A 33 11.24 17.97 14.42
C LEU A 33 11.83 16.56 14.28
N LEU A 34 12.78 16.18 15.13
CA LEU A 34 13.37 14.83 15.13
C LEU A 34 12.34 13.75 15.46
N VAL A 35 11.42 14.02 16.38
CA VAL A 35 10.35 13.10 16.74
C VAL A 35 9.41 12.87 15.53
N VAL A 36 9.00 13.94 14.84
CA VAL A 36 8.18 13.83 13.63
C VAL A 36 8.92 13.02 12.54
N LEU A 37 10.21 13.30 12.35
CA LEU A 37 11.03 12.55 11.39
C LEU A 37 11.12 11.06 11.75
N ALA A 38 11.35 10.74 13.03
CA ALA A 38 11.41 9.36 13.49
C ALA A 38 10.10 8.59 13.22
N PHE A 39 8.97 9.21 13.50
CA PHE A 39 7.67 8.64 13.19
C PHE A 39 7.46 8.46 11.68
N ALA A 40 7.82 9.45 10.87
CA ALA A 40 7.71 9.34 9.42
C ALA A 40 8.52 8.17 8.86
N VAL A 41 9.72 7.90 9.38
CA VAL A 41 10.54 6.75 8.99
C VAL A 41 9.85 5.43 9.36
N VAL A 42 9.26 5.34 10.54
CA VAL A 42 8.52 4.13 10.98
C VAL A 42 7.32 3.87 10.08
N ASP A 43 6.50 4.88 9.80
CA ASP A 43 5.33 4.73 8.94
C ASP A 43 5.71 4.36 7.51
N PHE A 44 6.77 4.98 6.97
CA PHE A 44 7.27 4.64 5.65
C PHE A 44 7.76 3.17 5.57
N GLY A 45 8.49 2.71 6.59
CA GLY A 45 8.94 1.32 6.68
C GLY A 45 7.75 0.34 6.69
N ARG A 46 6.70 0.64 7.46
CA ARG A 46 5.49 -0.16 7.51
C ARG A 46 4.71 -0.15 6.18
N LEU A 47 4.61 1.01 5.54
CA LEU A 47 4.00 1.13 4.21
C LEU A 47 4.73 0.26 3.18
N PHE A 48 6.06 0.33 3.16
CA PHE A 48 6.88 -0.48 2.27
C PHE A 48 6.69 -1.97 2.52
N HIS A 49 6.69 -2.39 3.79
CA HIS A 49 6.44 -3.77 4.17
C HIS A 49 5.06 -4.26 3.73
N ALA A 50 4.01 -3.45 3.96
CA ALA A 50 2.66 -3.77 3.49
C ALA A 50 2.61 -3.93 1.96
N ARG A 51 3.29 -3.05 1.21
CA ARG A 51 3.37 -3.13 -0.25
C ARG A 51 4.06 -4.41 -0.73
N LEU A 52 5.13 -4.84 -0.05
CA LEU A 52 5.81 -6.09 -0.37
C LEU A 52 4.90 -7.30 -0.17
N ILE A 53 4.18 -7.36 0.96
CA ILE A 53 3.24 -8.45 1.24
C ILE A 53 2.14 -8.51 0.17
N VAL A 54 1.47 -7.39 -0.11
CA VAL A 54 0.41 -7.30 -1.13
C VAL A 54 0.92 -7.75 -2.50
N THR A 55 2.15 -7.38 -2.86
CA THR A 55 2.77 -7.80 -4.12
C THR A 55 3.08 -9.30 -4.13
N ASN A 56 3.60 -9.84 -3.04
CA ASN A 56 3.90 -11.26 -2.92
C ASN A 56 2.64 -12.11 -2.99
N VAL A 57 1.57 -11.73 -2.26
CA VAL A 57 0.27 -12.42 -2.29
C VAL A 57 -0.29 -12.46 -3.71
N SER A 58 -0.24 -11.35 -4.47
CA SER A 58 -0.75 -11.33 -5.83
C SER A 58 0.06 -12.26 -6.77
N ARG A 59 1.39 -12.30 -6.64
CA ARG A 59 2.27 -13.17 -7.43
C ARG A 59 2.10 -14.64 -7.07
N GLU A 60 2.00 -14.96 -5.78
CA GLU A 60 1.73 -16.32 -5.30
C GLU A 60 0.40 -16.82 -5.83
N GLY A 61 -0.64 -15.99 -5.76
CA GLY A 61 -1.96 -16.30 -6.29
C GLY A 61 -1.93 -16.65 -7.77
N GLY A 62 -1.20 -15.88 -8.56
CA GLY A 62 -1.02 -16.17 -9.96
C GLY A 62 -0.28 -17.47 -10.21
N SER A 63 0.83 -17.70 -9.49
CA SER A 63 1.59 -18.95 -9.59
C SER A 63 0.76 -20.20 -9.21
N LEU A 64 -0.07 -20.11 -8.17
CA LEU A 64 -0.96 -21.21 -7.76
C LEU A 64 -2.08 -21.41 -8.78
N ALA A 65 -2.65 -20.33 -9.31
CA ALA A 65 -3.68 -20.40 -10.34
C ALA A 65 -3.19 -21.08 -11.61
N SER A 66 -1.95 -20.80 -12.05
CA SER A 66 -1.34 -21.42 -13.24
C SER A 66 -1.05 -22.92 -13.07
N ARG A 67 -0.90 -23.39 -11.83
CA ARG A 67 -0.71 -24.82 -11.52
C ARG A 67 -2.01 -25.63 -11.48
N GLY A 68 -3.13 -25.07 -11.90
CA GLY A 68 -4.39 -25.78 -12.02
C GLY A 68 -5.14 -25.96 -10.70
N PHE A 69 -4.99 -25.04 -9.75
CA PHE A 69 -5.81 -25.04 -8.54
C PHE A 69 -7.29 -24.95 -8.93
N LYS A 70 -8.04 -26.05 -8.71
CA LYS A 70 -9.39 -26.23 -9.26
C LYS A 70 -10.44 -25.35 -8.59
N SER A 71 -10.27 -25.05 -7.28
CA SER A 71 -11.23 -24.25 -6.52
C SER A 71 -10.73 -22.81 -6.35
N GLY A 72 -11.40 -21.87 -7.02
CA GLY A 72 -11.09 -20.44 -6.85
C GLY A 72 -11.38 -19.93 -5.45
N ASN A 73 -12.37 -20.51 -4.75
CA ASN A 73 -12.69 -20.15 -3.36
C ASN A 73 -11.60 -20.59 -2.37
N ASP A 74 -11.04 -21.78 -2.54
CA ASP A 74 -9.98 -22.28 -1.68
C ASP A 74 -8.69 -21.50 -1.91
N LEU A 75 -8.39 -21.23 -3.18
CA LEU A 75 -7.23 -20.41 -3.53
C LEU A 75 -7.29 -19.03 -2.90
N ILE A 76 -8.43 -18.34 -3.03
CA ILE A 76 -8.57 -16.99 -2.47
C ILE A 76 -8.53 -16.99 -0.93
N ALA A 77 -8.99 -18.08 -0.28
CA ALA A 77 -8.88 -18.26 1.16
C ALA A 77 -7.42 -18.44 1.61
N MET A 78 -6.64 -19.22 0.87
CA MET A 78 -5.19 -19.38 1.11
C MET A 78 -4.45 -18.05 0.95
N LEU A 79 -4.73 -17.31 -0.13
CA LEU A 79 -4.12 -16.00 -0.37
C LEU A 79 -4.44 -14.99 0.73
N GLN A 80 -5.65 -15.04 1.27
CA GLN A 80 -6.03 -14.19 2.39
C GLN A 80 -5.19 -14.51 3.64
N SER A 81 -4.94 -15.78 3.92
CA SER A 81 -4.12 -16.19 5.06
C SER A 81 -2.63 -15.93 4.86
N SER A 82 -2.13 -16.00 3.62
CA SER A 82 -0.70 -15.70 3.31
C SER A 82 -0.35 -14.22 3.45
N GLY A 83 -1.35 -13.35 3.54
CA GLY A 83 -1.17 -11.92 3.75
C GLY A 83 -0.69 -11.51 5.14
N SER A 84 -0.55 -12.43 6.10
CA SER A 84 -0.06 -12.11 7.45
C SER A 84 1.29 -11.38 7.42
N PRO A 85 1.49 -10.32 8.25
CA PRO A 85 0.65 -9.83 9.35
C PRO A 85 -0.46 -8.83 8.95
N LEU A 86 -0.74 -8.62 7.67
CA LEU A 86 -1.83 -7.74 7.25
C LEU A 86 -3.17 -8.47 7.37
N ASP A 87 -4.19 -7.78 7.91
CA ASP A 87 -5.55 -8.31 7.90
C ASP A 87 -6.23 -8.04 6.57
N LEU A 88 -5.99 -8.92 5.60
CA LEU A 88 -6.62 -8.85 4.28
C LEU A 88 -8.13 -9.15 4.31
N ASN A 89 -8.66 -9.65 5.43
CA ASN A 89 -10.10 -9.82 5.59
C ASN A 89 -10.79 -8.52 5.97
N ALA A 90 -10.29 -7.82 6.99
CA ALA A 90 -10.89 -6.59 7.48
C ALA A 90 -10.59 -5.39 6.57
N ASP A 91 -9.31 -5.18 6.26
CA ASP A 91 -8.80 -4.00 5.55
C ASP A 91 -8.36 -4.30 4.11
N GLY A 92 -8.62 -5.49 3.60
CA GLY A 92 -8.25 -5.91 2.27
C GLY A 92 -9.42 -6.32 1.37
N ARG A 93 -9.11 -6.47 0.08
CA ARG A 93 -9.97 -7.07 -0.93
C ARG A 93 -9.12 -7.83 -1.93
N ILE A 94 -9.45 -9.09 -2.17
CA ILE A 94 -8.79 -9.93 -3.18
C ILE A 94 -9.82 -10.27 -4.24
N TYR A 95 -9.43 -10.13 -5.50
CA TYR A 95 -10.18 -10.63 -6.66
C TYR A 95 -9.33 -11.66 -7.39
N LEU A 96 -9.94 -12.77 -7.74
CA LEU A 96 -9.44 -13.76 -8.66
C LEU A 96 -10.39 -13.78 -9.86
N THR A 97 -9.94 -13.33 -11.01
CA THR A 97 -10.74 -13.26 -12.23
C THR A 97 -10.10 -14.12 -13.30
N ARG A 98 -10.85 -15.08 -13.85
CA ARG A 98 -10.45 -15.87 -15.00
C ARG A 98 -11.08 -15.26 -16.25
N VAL A 99 -10.24 -14.91 -17.20
CA VAL A 99 -10.65 -14.40 -18.52
C VAL A 99 -10.36 -15.49 -19.53
N GLN A 100 -11.41 -15.94 -20.22
CA GLN A 100 -11.32 -16.94 -21.28
C GLN A 100 -10.96 -16.27 -22.59
N ARG A 101 -10.16 -16.95 -23.41
CA ARG A 101 -9.85 -16.55 -24.77
C ARG A 101 -11.13 -16.49 -25.62
N GLY A 102 -11.19 -15.51 -26.52
CA GLY A 102 -12.23 -15.43 -27.53
C GLY A 102 -12.15 -16.60 -28.53
N THR A 103 -13.26 -16.85 -29.17
CA THR A 103 -13.40 -17.82 -30.27
C THR A 103 -13.58 -17.06 -31.59
N ARG A 104 -13.81 -17.78 -32.70
CA ARG A 104 -14.09 -17.15 -34.00
C ARG A 104 -15.31 -16.22 -33.96
N ASP A 105 -16.30 -16.56 -33.09
CA ASP A 105 -17.60 -15.93 -33.03
C ASP A 105 -17.82 -15.11 -31.75
N GLU A 106 -16.90 -15.18 -30.80
CA GLU A 106 -17.02 -14.56 -29.48
C GLU A 106 -15.71 -13.86 -29.05
N ASP A 107 -15.83 -12.66 -28.51
CA ASP A 107 -14.71 -11.93 -27.92
C ASP A 107 -14.27 -12.55 -26.58
N PRO A 108 -13.04 -12.22 -26.09
CA PRO A 108 -12.59 -12.62 -24.76
C PRO A 108 -13.58 -12.18 -23.68
N ALA A 109 -13.91 -13.09 -22.77
CA ALA A 109 -14.91 -12.86 -21.74
C ALA A 109 -14.44 -13.28 -20.35
N ILE A 110 -15.05 -12.68 -19.31
CA ILE A 110 -14.84 -13.09 -17.92
C ILE A 110 -15.60 -14.40 -17.70
N ALA A 111 -14.89 -15.50 -17.54
CA ALA A 111 -15.47 -16.82 -17.27
C ALA A 111 -15.90 -16.96 -15.81
N GLU A 112 -15.02 -16.58 -14.88
CA GLU A 112 -15.27 -16.70 -13.44
C GLU A 112 -14.64 -15.53 -12.68
N ARG A 113 -15.30 -15.14 -11.60
CA ARG A 113 -14.76 -14.15 -10.65
C ARG A 113 -15.07 -14.55 -9.22
N PHE A 114 -14.03 -14.62 -8.42
CA PHE A 114 -14.11 -14.82 -6.99
C PHE A 114 -13.63 -13.57 -6.29
N SER A 115 -14.21 -13.25 -5.12
CA SER A 115 -13.76 -12.11 -4.32
C SER A 115 -13.87 -12.39 -2.84
N ARG A 116 -12.91 -11.87 -2.04
CA ARG A 116 -12.89 -12.01 -0.59
C ARG A 116 -12.29 -10.78 0.08
N GLY A 117 -12.77 -10.45 1.29
CA GLY A 117 -12.38 -9.28 2.08
C GLY A 117 -13.47 -8.24 2.16
N ASN A 118 -13.34 -7.31 3.10
CA ASN A 118 -14.40 -6.33 3.44
C ASN A 118 -14.16 -4.94 2.83
N LEU A 119 -12.97 -4.69 2.25
CA LEU A 119 -12.66 -3.41 1.64
C LEU A 119 -13.56 -3.20 0.40
N SER A 120 -14.28 -2.06 0.37
CA SER A 120 -15.17 -1.70 -0.73
C SER A 120 -14.38 -1.01 -1.86
N VAL A 121 -13.77 -1.82 -2.74
CA VAL A 121 -13.02 -1.34 -3.91
C VAL A 121 -13.43 -2.18 -5.11
N PRO A 122 -13.73 -1.59 -6.28
CA PRO A 122 -14.05 -2.34 -7.48
C PRO A 122 -12.80 -3.04 -8.06
N SER A 123 -13.01 -4.18 -8.72
CA SER A 123 -11.97 -4.82 -9.54
C SER A 123 -11.64 -3.91 -10.73
N GLY A 124 -10.37 -3.90 -11.14
CA GLY A 124 -9.96 -3.25 -12.38
C GLY A 124 -10.23 -4.08 -13.64
N ILE A 125 -10.70 -5.34 -13.48
CA ILE A 125 -11.18 -6.18 -14.59
C ILE A 125 -12.69 -5.98 -14.68
N ASP A 126 -13.19 -5.46 -15.78
CA ASP A 126 -14.61 -5.21 -16.00
C ASP A 126 -15.00 -5.51 -17.46
N ALA A 127 -16.09 -6.24 -17.63
CA ALA A 127 -16.65 -6.56 -18.96
C ALA A 127 -17.10 -5.31 -19.76
N ARG A 128 -17.29 -4.17 -19.08
CA ARG A 128 -17.66 -2.92 -19.72
C ARG A 128 -16.48 -2.20 -20.40
N LEU A 129 -15.25 -2.60 -20.09
CA LEU A 129 -14.02 -2.00 -20.64
C LEU A 129 -13.68 -2.70 -21.96
N ALA A 130 -13.28 -1.95 -22.97
CA ALA A 130 -12.93 -2.46 -24.31
C ALA A 130 -11.85 -3.58 -24.27
N THR A 131 -10.92 -3.53 -23.32
CA THR A 131 -9.87 -4.56 -23.13
C THR A 131 -10.10 -5.36 -21.85
N LEU A 132 -11.32 -5.40 -21.30
CA LEU A 132 -11.63 -5.99 -20.00
C LEU A 132 -10.76 -5.43 -18.84
N GLY A 133 -10.08 -4.30 -19.03
CA GLY A 133 -9.12 -3.73 -18.09
C GLY A 133 -7.74 -4.41 -18.08
N LEU A 134 -7.47 -5.28 -19.04
CA LEU A 134 -6.15 -5.86 -19.31
C LEU A 134 -5.28 -4.88 -20.11
N SER A 135 -3.97 -5.10 -20.10
CA SER A 135 -3.10 -4.37 -21.00
C SER A 135 -3.41 -4.77 -22.47
N PRO A 136 -3.25 -3.86 -23.44
CA PRO A 136 -3.53 -4.17 -24.85
C PRO A 136 -2.77 -5.39 -25.37
N ALA A 137 -1.52 -5.59 -24.91
CA ALA A 137 -0.71 -6.74 -25.29
C ALA A 137 -1.32 -8.07 -24.78
N VAL A 138 -1.73 -8.13 -23.50
CA VAL A 138 -2.36 -9.33 -22.92
C VAL A 138 -3.71 -9.60 -23.56
N TYR A 139 -4.53 -8.54 -23.76
CA TYR A 139 -5.82 -8.67 -24.40
C TYR A 139 -5.70 -9.17 -25.85
N GLY A 140 -4.73 -8.63 -26.61
CA GLY A 140 -4.48 -9.07 -27.99
C GLY A 140 -4.16 -10.57 -28.12
N HIS A 141 -3.49 -11.17 -27.12
CA HIS A 141 -3.25 -12.62 -27.10
C HIS A 141 -4.52 -13.45 -26.83
N LEU A 142 -5.55 -12.84 -26.26
CA LEU A 142 -6.83 -13.51 -25.98
C LEU A 142 -7.83 -13.38 -27.14
N VAL A 143 -7.66 -12.41 -28.01
CA VAL A 143 -8.50 -12.26 -29.21
C VAL A 143 -8.17 -13.40 -30.17
N PHE A 144 -9.20 -13.99 -30.77
CA PHE A 144 -9.02 -15.04 -31.76
C PHE A 144 -8.51 -14.45 -33.10
N GLU A 145 -7.31 -14.84 -33.51
CA GLU A 145 -6.79 -14.53 -34.83
C GLU A 145 -6.54 -15.84 -35.62
N PRO A 146 -7.18 -16.04 -36.79
CA PRO A 146 -7.05 -17.26 -37.57
C PRO A 146 -5.60 -17.57 -37.99
N ALA A 147 -4.79 -16.53 -38.22
CA ALA A 147 -3.39 -16.66 -38.62
C ALA A 147 -2.43 -17.03 -37.48
N GLN A 148 -2.85 -16.84 -36.23
CA GLN A 148 -2.05 -17.10 -35.04
C GLN A 148 -2.60 -18.25 -34.18
N ASN A 149 -3.32 -19.16 -34.77
CA ASN A 149 -3.98 -20.28 -34.06
C ASN A 149 -3.01 -21.32 -33.40
N THR A 150 -1.76 -20.92 -33.15
CA THR A 150 -0.73 -21.75 -32.52
C THR A 150 -0.53 -21.49 -31.02
N SER A 151 -1.28 -20.56 -30.42
CA SER A 151 -1.13 -20.32 -28.99
C SER A 151 -2.03 -21.29 -28.18
N ASP A 152 -1.41 -22.14 -27.37
CA ASP A 152 -2.09 -23.05 -26.43
C ASP A 152 -2.76 -22.29 -25.25
N ILE A 153 -2.79 -20.96 -25.30
CA ILE A 153 -3.38 -20.13 -24.26
C ILE A 153 -4.90 -20.21 -24.37
N THR A 154 -5.53 -20.86 -23.42
CA THR A 154 -6.99 -20.96 -23.30
C THR A 154 -7.62 -19.79 -22.54
N GLY A 155 -6.81 -19.02 -21.82
CA GLY A 155 -7.24 -17.88 -21.04
C GLY A 155 -6.13 -17.38 -20.12
N VAL A 156 -6.44 -16.33 -19.36
CA VAL A 156 -5.54 -15.79 -18.33
C VAL A 156 -6.26 -15.68 -17.00
N THR A 157 -5.51 -15.84 -15.92
CA THR A 157 -5.98 -15.58 -14.56
C THR A 157 -5.38 -14.30 -14.04
N VAL A 158 -6.23 -13.38 -13.57
CA VAL A 158 -5.83 -12.12 -12.96
C VAL A 158 -6.10 -12.17 -11.48
N VAL A 159 -5.06 -11.93 -10.69
CA VAL A 159 -5.16 -11.81 -9.23
C VAL A 159 -4.93 -10.35 -8.88
N GLU A 160 -5.91 -9.72 -8.25
CA GLU A 160 -5.83 -8.36 -7.75
C GLU A 160 -5.95 -8.36 -6.23
N VAL A 161 -5.02 -7.71 -5.57
CA VAL A 161 -5.01 -7.55 -4.11
C VAL A 161 -5.02 -6.07 -3.78
N PHE A 162 -5.98 -5.67 -2.96
CA PHE A 162 -6.13 -4.31 -2.44
C PHE A 162 -6.01 -4.35 -0.92
N TYR A 163 -5.34 -3.38 -0.34
CA TYR A 163 -5.19 -3.24 1.10
C TYR A 163 -5.25 -1.76 1.50
N LEU A 164 -6.06 -1.44 2.49
CA LEU A 164 -6.16 -0.11 3.07
C LEU A 164 -5.09 0.06 4.15
N TYR A 165 -3.99 0.69 3.79
CA TYR A 165 -2.94 1.05 4.74
C TYR A 165 -3.35 2.30 5.53
N ARG A 166 -3.25 2.22 6.87
CA ARG A 166 -3.44 3.37 7.75
C ARG A 166 -2.13 3.70 8.44
N PRO A 167 -1.63 4.97 8.35
CA PRO A 167 -0.47 5.42 9.11
C PRO A 167 -0.74 5.28 10.61
N LEU A 168 0.30 4.96 11.37
CA LEU A 168 0.22 4.86 12.83
C LEU A 168 0.35 6.24 13.49
N THR A 169 1.09 7.16 12.84
CA THR A 169 1.30 8.50 13.35
C THR A 169 0.05 9.36 13.27
N PRO A 170 -0.31 10.05 14.35
CA PRO A 170 -1.35 11.06 14.32
C PRO A 170 -0.86 12.27 13.51
N LEU A 171 -0.98 12.19 12.19
CA LEU A 171 -0.68 13.35 11.33
C LEU A 171 -1.66 14.48 11.63
N PRO A 172 -1.20 15.73 11.71
CA PRO A 172 -2.08 16.89 11.82
C PRO A 172 -3.14 16.88 10.70
N HIS A 173 -4.37 17.27 11.01
CA HIS A 173 -5.51 17.20 10.08
C HIS A 173 -5.24 17.85 8.72
N PHE A 174 -4.44 18.93 8.67
CA PHE A 174 -4.09 19.58 7.40
C PHE A 174 -3.17 18.72 6.52
N ILE A 175 -2.28 17.91 7.12
CA ILE A 175 -1.42 16.97 6.39
C ILE A 175 -2.24 15.75 5.95
N GLN A 176 -3.16 15.29 6.79
CA GLN A 176 -4.07 14.18 6.43
C GLN A 176 -4.90 14.53 5.18
N GLY A 177 -5.45 15.75 5.11
CA GLY A 177 -6.23 16.18 3.95
C GLY A 177 -5.44 16.27 2.65
N ILE A 178 -4.12 16.51 2.71
CA ILE A 178 -3.24 16.57 1.54
C ILE A 178 -2.78 15.17 1.10
N LEU A 179 -2.39 14.32 2.06
CA LEU A 179 -1.79 13.01 1.78
C LEU A 179 -2.83 11.87 1.72
N LEU A 180 -3.96 12.01 2.40
CA LEU A 180 -4.97 10.97 2.61
C LEU A 180 -6.38 11.52 2.38
N PRO A 181 -6.75 11.94 1.15
CA PRO A 181 -8.02 12.59 0.87
C PRO A 181 -9.25 11.72 1.20
N ASP A 182 -9.10 10.39 1.26
CA ASP A 182 -10.21 9.43 1.43
C ASP A 182 -10.40 8.93 2.88
N GLY A 183 -10.22 9.80 3.87
CA GLY A 183 -10.58 9.44 5.25
C GLY A 183 -9.52 8.71 6.07
N GLY A 184 -8.24 8.98 5.83
CA GLY A 184 -7.16 8.58 6.73
C GLY A 184 -6.43 7.29 6.36
N GLY A 185 -6.58 6.77 5.13
CA GLY A 185 -5.85 5.61 4.63
C GLY A 185 -5.44 5.71 3.18
N MET A 186 -4.45 4.92 2.79
CA MET A 186 -3.99 4.80 1.40
C MET A 186 -4.25 3.38 0.89
N ILE A 187 -4.89 3.26 -0.27
CA ILE A 187 -5.11 1.95 -0.89
C ILE A 187 -3.85 1.51 -1.64
N ILE A 188 -3.23 0.45 -1.13
CA ILE A 188 -2.16 -0.27 -1.81
C ILE A 188 -2.82 -1.31 -2.72
N ARG A 189 -2.42 -1.35 -3.98
CA ARG A 189 -2.91 -2.36 -4.92
C ARG A 189 -1.75 -3.09 -5.58
N SER A 190 -1.94 -4.37 -5.86
CA SER A 190 -1.08 -5.17 -6.71
C SER A 190 -1.93 -6.03 -7.63
N ARG A 191 -1.46 -6.23 -8.86
CA ARG A 191 -2.08 -7.07 -9.86
C ARG A 191 -1.04 -8.00 -10.46
N ALA A 192 -1.39 -9.26 -10.62
CA ALA A 192 -0.61 -10.24 -11.34
C ALA A 192 -1.50 -10.91 -12.40
N VAL A 193 -0.93 -11.19 -13.57
CA VAL A 193 -1.60 -11.82 -14.73
C VAL A 193 -0.78 -13.03 -15.14
N PHE A 194 -1.43 -14.19 -15.30
CA PHE A 194 -0.83 -15.49 -15.59
C PHE A 194 -1.63 -16.30 -16.60
#